data_6dd4c3d52a5cd86a5285e108d9614641
#
_entry.id   6dd4c3d52a5cd86a5285e108d9614641
#
_cell.length_a   1.000
_cell.length_b   1.000
_cell.length_c   1.000
_cell.angle_alpha   90.00
_cell.angle_beta   90.00
_cell.angle_gamma   90.00
#
_symmetry.space_group_name_H-M   'P 1'
#
loop_
_entity.id
_entity.type
_entity.pdbx_description
1 polymer ?
#
loop_
_entity_poly.entity_id
_entity_poly.type
_entity_poly.pdbx_seq_one_letter_code
_entity_poly.pdbx_strand_id
1 'polypeptide(L)'
;MNDINILEHAPGAPGLRFFGLGPSFKPSKGLKQVQTLLTKNSSWGKTRNLKDIKKMLAGSSVVVSLWSNEKLIGFGRATTDEIFRAVLWDIVVDKNYQNSGLGKKIVHKLLMNPLISRVQRIYIMTTHCESFYDKLGFKVSTSQKLMLYQNNKKIS
;
A
#
# COMPACT_ATOMS: atom_id res chain seq x y z
N MET A 1 -9.42 19.93 13.80
CA MET A 1 -8.73 19.15 12.75
C MET A 1 -8.28 17.84 13.34
N ASN A 2 -8.65 16.75 12.74
CA ASN A 2 -8.13 15.45 13.19
C ASN A 2 -6.67 15.34 12.73
N ASP A 3 -5.78 15.10 13.66
CA ASP A 3 -4.37 14.86 13.34
C ASP A 3 -4.24 13.59 12.50
N ILE A 4 -3.66 13.74 11.33
CA ILE A 4 -3.37 12.61 10.44
C ILE A 4 -1.92 12.18 10.65
N ASN A 5 -1.75 10.97 11.15
CA ASN A 5 -0.45 10.35 11.34
C ASN A 5 -0.10 9.45 10.15
N ILE A 6 1.09 9.63 9.62
CA ILE A 6 1.65 8.73 8.62
C ILE A 6 2.72 7.87 9.29
N LEU A 7 2.58 6.55 9.16
CA LEU A 7 3.54 5.58 9.71
C LEU A 7 4.21 4.83 8.57
N GLU A 8 5.52 4.76 8.64
CA GLU A 8 6.33 3.86 7.83
C GLU A 8 6.76 2.69 8.72
N HIS A 9 6.37 1.50 8.32
CA HIS A 9 6.66 0.28 9.08
C HIS A 9 8.02 -0.31 8.68
N ALA A 10 8.63 -1.04 9.59
CA ALA A 10 9.79 -1.87 9.27
C ALA A 10 9.44 -2.90 8.16
N PRO A 11 10.42 -3.40 7.39
CA PRO A 11 10.16 -4.43 6.37
C PRO A 11 9.33 -5.60 6.92
N GLY A 12 8.31 -5.98 6.18
CA GLY A 12 7.33 -6.99 6.61
C GLY A 12 6.32 -6.53 7.67
N ALA A 13 6.39 -5.27 8.10
CA ALA A 13 5.48 -4.64 9.07
C ALA A 13 5.20 -5.55 10.30
N PRO A 14 6.22 -6.00 11.05
CA PRO A 14 6.03 -6.94 12.15
C PRO A 14 5.12 -6.41 13.25
N GLY A 15 5.21 -5.12 13.58
CA GLY A 15 4.35 -4.48 14.58
C GLY A 15 2.88 -4.51 14.20
N LEU A 16 2.57 -4.18 12.94
CA LEU A 16 1.21 -4.25 12.39
C LEU A 16 0.75 -5.70 12.27
N ARG A 17 1.60 -6.57 11.75
CA ARG A 17 1.30 -7.97 11.43
C ARG A 17 1.03 -8.83 12.65
N PHE A 18 1.85 -8.73 13.70
CA PHE A 18 1.72 -9.55 14.91
C PHE A 18 0.85 -8.93 15.98
N PHE A 19 0.96 -7.62 16.19
CA PHE A 19 0.32 -6.91 17.30
C PHE A 19 -0.78 -5.95 16.86
N GLY A 20 -0.96 -5.75 15.57
CA GLY A 20 -1.96 -4.81 15.05
C GLY A 20 -1.72 -3.37 15.49
N LEU A 21 -0.44 -2.97 15.64
CA LEU A 21 -0.09 -1.66 16.16
C LEU A 21 -0.46 -0.53 15.20
N GLY A 22 -1.00 0.53 15.75
CA GLY A 22 -1.25 1.80 15.09
C GLY A 22 -0.36 2.91 15.63
N PRO A 23 -0.86 4.17 15.63
CA PRO A 23 -0.12 5.31 16.13
C PRO A 23 0.35 5.12 17.57
N SER A 24 1.53 5.66 17.88
CA SER A 24 2.16 5.57 19.21
C SER A 24 2.37 4.13 19.69
N PHE A 25 2.52 3.18 18.75
CA PHE A 25 2.70 1.75 19.05
C PHE A 25 1.56 1.13 19.86
N LYS A 26 0.36 1.72 19.82
CA LYS A 26 -0.81 1.19 20.52
C LYS A 26 -1.48 0.10 19.69
N PRO A 27 -1.94 -0.99 20.33
CA PRO A 27 -2.80 -1.97 19.66
C PRO A 27 -4.11 -1.30 19.20
N SER A 28 -4.30 -1.22 17.89
CA SER A 28 -5.45 -0.55 17.27
C SER A 28 -6.24 -1.48 16.35
N LYS A 29 -6.11 -2.79 16.55
CA LYS A 29 -6.66 -3.80 15.63
C LYS A 29 -6.24 -3.54 14.17
N GLY A 30 -5.01 -3.08 13.97
CA GLY A 30 -4.52 -2.55 12.70
C GLY A 30 -4.66 -3.52 11.54
N LEU A 31 -4.39 -4.81 11.75
CA LEU A 31 -4.54 -5.83 10.72
C LEU A 31 -5.99 -5.97 10.22
N LYS A 32 -6.96 -5.96 11.15
CA LYS A 32 -8.38 -5.99 10.82
C LYS A 32 -8.81 -4.71 10.11
N GLN A 33 -8.24 -3.57 10.50
CA GLN A 33 -8.50 -2.29 9.83
C GLN A 33 -7.93 -2.28 8.42
N VAL A 34 -6.74 -2.87 8.16
CA VAL A 34 -6.22 -3.04 6.79
C VAL A 34 -7.20 -3.85 5.95
N GLN A 35 -7.68 -4.99 6.45
CA GLN A 35 -8.68 -5.80 5.74
C GLN A 35 -9.93 -4.97 5.42
N THR A 36 -10.47 -4.27 6.40
CA THR A 36 -11.67 -3.45 6.24
C THR A 36 -11.47 -2.33 5.22
N LEU A 37 -10.32 -1.64 5.28
CA LEU A 37 -9.98 -0.57 4.33
C LEU A 37 -9.92 -1.09 2.90
N LEU A 38 -9.24 -2.20 2.67
CA LEU A 38 -9.12 -2.83 1.35
C LEU A 38 -10.46 -3.31 0.83
N THR A 39 -11.25 -3.97 1.66
CA THR A 39 -12.57 -4.52 1.30
C THR A 39 -13.57 -3.43 0.91
N LYS A 40 -13.59 -2.32 1.66
CA LYS A 40 -14.56 -1.23 1.44
C LYS A 40 -14.19 -0.29 0.30
N ASN A 41 -12.90 -0.13 0.00
CA ASN A 41 -12.42 0.93 -0.88
C ASN A 41 -11.75 0.41 -2.17
N SER A 42 -11.76 -0.90 -2.40
CA SER A 42 -11.25 -1.48 -3.66
C SER A 42 -12.05 -2.69 -4.07
N SER A 43 -12.19 -2.89 -5.37
CA SER A 43 -12.87 -4.09 -5.92
C SER A 43 -12.03 -5.36 -5.72
N TRP A 44 -10.72 -5.23 -5.88
CA TRP A 44 -9.77 -6.34 -5.76
C TRP A 44 -9.48 -6.77 -4.32
N GLY A 45 -9.79 -5.93 -3.33
CA GLY A 45 -9.57 -6.24 -1.91
C GLY A 45 -10.65 -7.11 -1.26
N LYS A 46 -11.78 -7.30 -1.94
CA LYS A 46 -12.96 -7.97 -1.35
C LYS A 46 -12.74 -9.43 -0.96
N THR A 47 -11.81 -10.12 -1.60
CA THR A 47 -11.53 -11.54 -1.38
C THR A 47 -10.35 -11.79 -0.43
N ARG A 48 -9.74 -10.75 0.11
CA ARG A 48 -8.55 -10.88 0.96
C ARG A 48 -8.92 -11.15 2.41
N ASN A 49 -8.55 -12.33 2.90
CA ASN A 49 -8.73 -12.70 4.31
C ASN A 49 -7.52 -12.27 5.16
N LEU A 50 -7.64 -12.34 6.49
CA LEU A 50 -6.59 -11.91 7.42
C LEU A 50 -5.30 -12.72 7.29
N LYS A 51 -5.39 -14.02 7.02
CA LYS A 51 -4.22 -14.89 6.86
C LYS A 51 -3.40 -14.47 5.64
N ASP A 52 -4.07 -14.20 4.53
CA ASP A 52 -3.42 -13.76 3.29
C ASP A 52 -2.84 -12.35 3.43
N ILE A 53 -3.52 -11.44 4.13
CA ILE A 53 -3.00 -10.10 4.44
C ILE A 53 -1.75 -10.18 5.30
N LYS A 54 -1.71 -11.05 6.32
CA LYS A 54 -0.50 -11.28 7.12
C LYS A 54 0.67 -11.74 6.26
N LYS A 55 0.43 -12.68 5.36
CA LYS A 55 1.45 -13.21 4.45
C LYS A 55 1.91 -12.14 3.43
N MET A 56 0.97 -11.37 2.90
CA MET A 56 1.24 -10.24 2.02
C MET A 56 2.14 -9.20 2.69
N LEU A 57 1.85 -8.82 3.93
CA LEU A 57 2.68 -7.89 4.70
C LEU A 57 4.08 -8.45 4.93
N ALA A 58 4.19 -9.73 5.28
CA ALA A 58 5.49 -10.39 5.49
C ALA A 58 6.39 -10.28 4.24
N GLY A 59 5.82 -10.36 3.04
CA GLY A 59 6.53 -10.21 1.77
C GLY A 59 6.70 -8.77 1.28
N SER A 60 6.29 -7.77 2.06
CA SER A 60 6.38 -6.36 1.66
C SER A 60 7.68 -5.74 2.17
N SER A 61 8.42 -5.09 1.27
CA SER A 61 9.67 -4.40 1.62
C SER A 61 9.40 -3.09 2.37
N VAL A 62 8.36 -2.37 1.95
CA VAL A 62 7.93 -1.11 2.58
C VAL A 62 6.42 -1.15 2.76
N VAL A 63 5.95 -0.73 3.91
CA VAL A 63 4.54 -0.57 4.24
C VAL A 63 4.31 0.80 4.85
N VAL A 64 3.33 1.52 4.34
CA VAL A 64 2.92 2.84 4.82
C VAL A 64 1.45 2.80 5.20
N SER A 65 1.12 3.36 6.35
CA SER A 65 -0.26 3.50 6.83
C SER A 65 -0.57 4.92 7.25
N LEU A 66 -1.78 5.37 6.98
CA LEU A 66 -2.31 6.67 7.39
C LEU A 66 -3.43 6.48 8.41
N TRP A 67 -3.36 7.25 9.47
CA TRP A 67 -4.29 7.16 10.59
C TRP A 67 -4.90 8.52 10.90
N SER A 68 -6.20 8.54 11.13
CA SER A 68 -6.92 9.66 11.75
C SER A 68 -7.30 9.21 13.16
N ASN A 69 -6.61 9.72 14.18
CA ASN A 69 -6.63 9.15 15.52
C ASN A 69 -6.28 7.64 15.48
N GLU A 70 -7.17 6.77 15.94
CA GLU A 70 -6.98 5.31 15.94
C GLU A 70 -7.61 4.61 14.73
N LYS A 71 -8.18 5.37 13.77
CA LYS A 71 -8.77 4.82 12.55
C LYS A 71 -7.75 4.81 11.41
N LEU A 72 -7.55 3.65 10.80
CA LEU A 72 -6.78 3.52 9.56
C LEU A 72 -7.58 4.10 8.39
N ILE A 73 -7.03 5.09 7.72
CA ILE A 73 -7.68 5.81 6.62
C ILE A 73 -6.93 5.70 5.30
N GLY A 74 -5.71 5.18 5.31
CA GLY A 74 -4.93 4.99 4.10
C GLY A 74 -3.87 3.92 4.28
N PHE A 75 -3.51 3.28 3.17
CA PHE A 75 -2.55 2.19 3.13
C PHE A 75 -1.85 2.16 1.78
N GLY A 76 -0.60 1.72 1.79
CA GLY A 76 0.16 1.42 0.59
C GLY A 76 1.38 0.59 0.93
N ARG A 77 1.88 -0.16 -0.03
CA ARG A 77 3.07 -0.99 0.15
C ARG A 77 3.90 -1.09 -1.11
N ALA A 78 5.14 -1.54 -0.96
CA ALA A 78 6.04 -1.79 -2.07
C ALA A 78 6.82 -3.09 -1.86
N THR A 79 7.18 -3.72 -2.98
CA THR A 79 8.15 -4.81 -3.04
C THR A 79 9.31 -4.41 -3.93
N THR A 80 10.52 -4.88 -3.64
CA THR A 80 11.72 -4.49 -4.39
C THR A 80 12.83 -5.52 -4.25
N ASP A 81 13.70 -5.60 -5.27
CA ASP A 81 15.01 -6.24 -5.20
C ASP A 81 16.11 -5.28 -4.67
N GLU A 82 15.72 -4.03 -4.35
CA GLU A 82 16.57 -2.94 -3.83
C GLU A 82 17.62 -2.39 -4.81
N ILE A 83 17.67 -2.92 -6.03
CA ILE A 83 18.67 -2.57 -7.03
C ILE A 83 18.03 -2.15 -8.36
N PHE A 84 17.27 -3.05 -8.97
CA PHE A 84 16.75 -2.83 -10.32
C PHE A 84 15.29 -2.43 -10.36
N ARG A 85 14.45 -3.05 -9.54
CA ARG A 85 13.00 -2.97 -9.67
C ARG A 85 12.31 -2.79 -8.32
N ALA A 86 11.30 -1.96 -8.33
CA ALA A 86 10.29 -1.90 -7.28
C ALA A 86 8.90 -1.84 -7.90
N VAL A 87 7.92 -2.32 -7.17
CA VAL A 87 6.51 -2.22 -7.54
C VAL A 87 5.73 -1.67 -6.36
N LEU A 88 4.92 -0.64 -6.60
CA LEU A 88 3.96 -0.13 -5.63
C LEU A 88 2.66 -0.90 -5.74
N TRP A 89 2.10 -1.28 -4.59
CA TRP A 89 0.92 -2.12 -4.47
C TRP A 89 -0.09 -1.53 -3.51
N ASP A 90 -1.36 -1.79 -3.78
CA ASP A 90 -2.44 -1.62 -2.80
C ASP A 90 -2.54 -0.20 -2.23
N ILE A 91 -2.34 0.82 -3.07
CA ILE A 91 -2.53 2.22 -2.66
C ILE A 91 -4.02 2.49 -2.52
N VAL A 92 -4.47 2.69 -1.28
CA VAL A 92 -5.89 2.90 -0.97
C VAL A 92 -6.04 4.00 0.07
N VAL A 93 -7.03 4.86 -0.14
CA VAL A 93 -7.49 5.87 0.84
C VAL A 93 -8.99 5.68 1.05
N ASP A 94 -9.42 5.70 2.31
CA ASP A 94 -10.84 5.66 2.69
C ASP A 94 -11.61 6.74 1.91
N LYS A 95 -12.72 6.35 1.30
CA LYS A 95 -13.52 7.22 0.43
C LYS A 95 -13.90 8.57 1.06
N ASN A 96 -14.06 8.61 2.38
CA ASN A 96 -14.40 9.82 3.11
C ASN A 96 -13.19 10.78 3.27
N TYR A 97 -11.99 10.33 2.92
CA TYR A 97 -10.74 11.08 3.02
C TYR A 97 -10.05 11.28 1.67
N GLN A 98 -10.67 10.84 0.58
CA GLN A 98 -10.16 11.05 -0.78
C GLN A 98 -10.21 12.53 -1.17
N ASN A 99 -9.50 12.86 -2.26
CA ASN A 99 -9.39 14.24 -2.79
C ASN A 99 -8.79 15.27 -1.82
N SER A 100 -8.08 14.81 -0.80
CA SER A 100 -7.40 15.63 0.22
C SER A 100 -5.87 15.54 0.18
N GLY A 101 -5.32 14.96 -0.89
CA GLY A 101 -3.88 14.80 -1.07
C GLY A 101 -3.26 13.63 -0.31
N LEU A 102 -4.04 12.81 0.40
CA LEU A 102 -3.53 11.71 1.21
C LEU A 102 -2.93 10.57 0.36
N GLY A 103 -3.53 10.27 -0.78
CA GLY A 103 -2.95 9.31 -1.72
C GLY A 103 -1.56 9.72 -2.20
N LYS A 104 -1.39 11.02 -2.51
CA LYS A 104 -0.08 11.59 -2.85
C LYS A 104 0.92 11.43 -1.71
N LYS A 105 0.51 11.64 -0.46
CA LYS A 105 1.38 11.46 0.71
C LYS A 105 1.87 10.02 0.86
N ILE A 106 0.98 9.03 0.63
CA ILE A 106 1.35 7.61 0.67
C ILE A 106 2.40 7.32 -0.41
N VAL A 107 2.12 7.67 -1.66
CA VAL A 107 3.04 7.42 -2.78
C VAL A 107 4.38 8.10 -2.56
N HIS A 108 4.37 9.36 -2.15
CA HIS A 108 5.58 10.11 -1.86
C HIS A 108 6.40 9.44 -0.75
N LYS A 109 5.75 8.98 0.33
CA LYS A 109 6.44 8.29 1.42
C LYS A 109 7.07 6.98 0.97
N LEU A 110 6.39 6.22 0.11
CA LEU A 110 6.95 5.01 -0.51
C LEU A 110 8.16 5.33 -1.40
N LEU A 111 8.05 6.33 -2.27
CA LEU A 111 9.12 6.71 -3.20
C LEU A 111 10.37 7.24 -2.50
N MET A 112 10.19 7.90 -1.35
CA MET A 112 11.29 8.45 -0.55
C MET A 112 11.98 7.43 0.34
N ASN A 113 11.39 6.24 0.53
CA ASN A 113 12.03 5.18 1.33
C ASN A 113 13.35 4.75 0.68
N PRO A 114 14.46 4.61 1.43
CA PRO A 114 15.77 4.25 0.90
C PRO A 114 15.80 2.94 0.09
N LEU A 115 14.94 1.97 0.42
CA LEU A 115 14.84 0.70 -0.33
C LEU A 115 14.23 0.89 -1.72
N ILE A 116 13.46 1.96 -1.91
CA ILE A 116 12.75 2.24 -3.16
C ILE A 116 13.44 3.32 -3.98
N SER A 117 13.93 4.39 -3.34
CA SER A 117 14.46 5.58 -4.02
C SER A 117 15.71 5.31 -4.86
N ARG A 118 16.42 4.22 -4.61
CA ARG A 118 17.68 3.87 -5.27
C ARG A 118 17.54 2.88 -6.42
N VAL A 119 16.35 2.29 -6.60
CA VAL A 119 16.15 1.31 -7.68
C VAL A 119 16.09 1.98 -9.04
N GLN A 120 16.44 1.25 -10.06
CA GLN A 120 16.49 1.75 -11.43
C GLN A 120 15.11 2.11 -11.99
N ARG A 121 14.07 1.31 -11.69
CA ARG A 121 12.70 1.52 -12.16
C ARG A 121 11.67 1.16 -11.10
N ILE A 122 10.67 2.01 -10.98
CA ILE A 122 9.53 1.80 -10.06
C ILE A 122 8.27 1.71 -10.91
N TYR A 123 7.52 0.63 -10.70
CA TYR A 123 6.30 0.34 -11.45
C TYR A 123 5.06 0.48 -10.58
N ILE A 124 3.97 0.80 -11.24
CA ILE A 124 2.63 0.72 -10.66
C ILE A 124 1.66 0.20 -11.72
N MET A 125 0.69 -0.59 -11.29
CA MET A 125 -0.42 -1.04 -12.12
C MET A 125 -1.70 -0.37 -11.61
N THR A 126 -2.41 0.30 -12.50
CA THR A 126 -3.67 0.97 -12.17
C THR A 126 -4.71 0.72 -13.25
N THR A 127 -5.97 0.63 -12.84
CA THR A 127 -7.09 0.44 -13.76
C THR A 127 -7.74 1.76 -14.16
N HIS A 128 -7.82 2.72 -13.22
CA HIS A 128 -8.61 3.95 -13.40
C HIS A 128 -7.94 5.22 -12.88
N CYS A 129 -6.75 5.12 -12.28
CA CYS A 129 -6.08 6.25 -11.63
C CYS A 129 -4.85 6.75 -12.40
N GLU A 130 -4.82 6.56 -13.71
CA GLU A 130 -3.69 6.94 -14.56
C GLU A 130 -3.33 8.42 -14.41
N SER A 131 -4.32 9.31 -14.49
CA SER A 131 -4.10 10.76 -14.35
C SER A 131 -3.54 11.16 -12.98
N PHE A 132 -3.92 10.45 -11.93
CA PHE A 132 -3.37 10.66 -10.59
C PHE A 132 -1.87 10.35 -10.54
N TYR A 133 -1.46 9.20 -11.08
CA TYR A 133 -0.06 8.80 -11.09
C TYR A 133 0.77 9.62 -12.08
N ASP A 134 0.20 10.05 -13.20
CA ASP A 134 0.87 10.94 -14.15
C ASP A 134 1.31 12.25 -13.47
N LYS A 135 0.46 12.84 -12.65
CA LYS A 135 0.78 14.02 -11.84
C LYS A 135 1.89 13.79 -10.81
N LEU A 136 2.15 12.55 -10.44
CA LEU A 136 3.22 12.15 -9.51
C LEU A 136 4.52 11.76 -10.23
N GLY A 137 4.57 11.90 -11.56
CA GLY A 137 5.75 11.62 -12.37
C GLY A 137 5.80 10.23 -12.99
N PHE A 138 4.79 9.39 -12.76
CA PHE A 138 4.68 8.12 -13.47
C PHE A 138 4.23 8.35 -14.91
N LYS A 139 4.77 7.57 -15.83
CA LYS A 139 4.37 7.60 -17.24
C LYS A 139 4.00 6.20 -17.72
N VAL A 140 3.02 6.14 -18.59
CA VAL A 140 2.69 4.88 -19.27
C VAL A 140 3.92 4.39 -20.02
N SER A 141 4.31 3.14 -19.79
CA SER A 141 5.45 2.57 -20.50
C SER A 141 5.07 2.26 -21.95
N THR A 142 5.86 2.78 -22.88
CA THR A 142 5.73 2.48 -24.32
C THR A 142 6.64 1.35 -24.77
N SER A 143 7.66 1.02 -23.96
CA SER A 143 8.67 0.00 -24.27
C SER A 143 8.37 -1.37 -23.66
N GLN A 144 7.43 -1.45 -22.73
CA GLN A 144 7.08 -2.69 -22.05
C GLN A 144 5.58 -2.88 -22.04
N LYS A 145 5.14 -4.14 -22.15
CA LYS A 145 3.74 -4.53 -22.06
C LYS A 145 3.51 -5.36 -20.81
N LEU A 146 2.43 -5.09 -20.10
CA LEU A 146 1.97 -5.95 -19.03
C LEU A 146 1.32 -7.18 -19.60
N MET A 147 1.81 -8.36 -19.25
CA MET A 147 1.23 -9.65 -19.63
C MET A 147 0.83 -10.39 -18.36
N LEU A 148 -0.36 -10.95 -18.34
CA LEU A 148 -0.91 -11.66 -17.19
C LEU A 148 -0.96 -13.17 -17.48
N TYR A 149 -0.34 -13.96 -16.60
CA TYR A 149 -0.61 -15.38 -16.49
C TYR A 149 -1.44 -15.61 -15.23
N GLN A 150 -2.63 -16.14 -15.38
CA GLN A 150 -3.56 -16.35 -14.27
C GLN A 150 -3.55 -17.82 -13.84
N ASN A 151 -3.20 -18.06 -12.57
CA ASN A 151 -3.28 -19.38 -11.98
C ASN A 151 -4.75 -19.74 -11.68
N ASN A 152 -5.17 -20.93 -12.09
CA ASN A 152 -6.52 -21.44 -11.79
C ASN A 152 -6.66 -21.97 -10.35
N LYS A 153 -5.66 -21.79 -9.50
CA LYS A 153 -5.75 -22.16 -8.10
C LYS A 153 -6.65 -21.17 -7.38
N LYS A 154 -7.77 -21.66 -6.85
CA LYS A 154 -8.55 -20.89 -5.88
C LYS A 154 -7.64 -20.60 -4.69
N ILE A 155 -7.48 -19.32 -4.36
CA ILE A 155 -6.86 -18.91 -3.10
C ILE A 155 -7.85 -19.33 -2.01
N SER A 156 -7.50 -20.36 -1.26
CA SER A 156 -8.31 -20.87 -0.14
C SER A 156 -8.12 -19.99 1.09
#